data_5fb4ffd8221e746f8f53b45224f8e782
#
_entry.id   5fb4ffd8221e746f8f53b45224f8e782
#
_cell.length_a   1.000
_cell.length_b   1.000
_cell.length_c   1.000
_cell.angle_alpha   90.00
_cell.angle_beta   90.00
_cell.angle_gamma   90.00
#
_symmetry.space_group_name_H-M   'P 1'
#
loop_
_entity.id
_entity.type
_entity.pdbx_description
1 polymer ?
#
loop_
_entity_poly.entity_id
_entity_poly.type
_entity_poly.pdbx_seq_one_letter_code
_entity_poly.pdbx_strand_id
1 'polypeptide(L)'
;MSQSEQTTLSAPTLSITNFDLPSLHLLHDEVIVTLKNAEIHLSDFNDNQAQAPLLLESVEVLTQLSRIFELISLKGGQVLSLAIAQGLQQLHDSQDNTNIALIMDLSEAIMTLDRYVEFVLLTETVEPSLLLPIIHKLQAYGDEAPIDTDYFADFGRSSVIIANPEENFQSLDTLGLDSHLLTNVYRNGLSILLANTDCNISTREAKKLEAMSAACAYIAGHSNSLFWQAAAAAIVDIETQLPLSLSQKHTLIYLEQQFNSYLPVMDIRFADLVSFACSRDNEQAQKLREQYANNQLESSQREQMKRFLFGPNRAITDISNELIQEKINLIKEQVDSYARSSTVTATPIEPTDIATKIAKLSSALHLLGLSDTAALLTNTANAVAKWDDPKPEDFDELLLALMSAENASITMAKMHTPGATNLSLNNQRISLHQLDTAYDVLVQESRSNITKAEHAITTYITADDAHLSMLDEFPEMICQVAGALRFLELPALANMFSQLASFTQTCLSNAQPLSEQTLSHMADVLMSVDYRLDGFESNRPVNKRSLDVGQHSLSQLLAA
;
A
#
# COMPACT_ATOMS: atom_id res chain seq x y z
N MET A 1 -21.01 42.90 -20.34
CA MET A 1 -20.09 41.95 -20.97
C MET A 1 -19.18 41.47 -19.83
N SER A 2 -19.62 40.45 -19.13
CA SER A 2 -18.85 39.80 -18.06
C SER A 2 -18.21 38.52 -18.65
N GLN A 3 -16.89 38.52 -18.67
CA GLN A 3 -16.12 37.32 -19.00
C GLN A 3 -16.22 36.36 -17.79
N SER A 4 -16.88 35.26 -18.02
CA SER A 4 -16.81 34.08 -17.13
C SER A 4 -15.41 33.49 -17.27
N GLU A 5 -14.57 33.64 -16.28
CA GLU A 5 -13.39 32.82 -16.09
C GLU A 5 -13.83 31.38 -15.80
N GLN A 6 -13.80 30.59 -16.83
CA GLN A 6 -13.83 29.12 -16.67
C GLN A 6 -12.48 28.73 -16.07
N THR A 7 -12.47 28.48 -14.78
CA THR A 7 -11.41 27.71 -14.11
C THR A 7 -11.46 26.29 -14.70
N THR A 8 -10.68 26.06 -15.74
CA THR A 8 -10.40 24.71 -16.20
C THR A 8 -9.60 24.03 -15.10
N LEU A 9 -10.28 23.16 -14.34
CA LEU A 9 -9.62 22.12 -13.58
C LEU A 9 -8.74 21.36 -14.59
N SER A 10 -7.44 21.62 -14.55
CA SER A 10 -6.48 20.85 -15.34
C SER A 10 -6.61 19.40 -14.87
N ALA A 11 -7.14 18.55 -15.73
CA ALA A 11 -7.09 17.11 -15.52
C ALA A 11 -5.63 16.73 -15.19
N PRO A 12 -5.38 15.91 -14.15
CA PRO A 12 -4.03 15.48 -13.86
C PRO A 12 -3.46 14.83 -15.11
N THR A 13 -2.36 15.39 -15.62
CA THR A 13 -1.62 14.80 -16.73
C THR A 13 -1.09 13.47 -16.24
N LEU A 14 -1.71 12.38 -16.69
CA LEU A 14 -1.26 11.02 -16.40
C LEU A 14 0.16 10.85 -16.98
N SER A 15 1.14 10.73 -16.12
CA SER A 15 2.48 10.25 -16.52
C SER A 15 2.34 8.80 -17.02
N ILE A 16 3.15 8.39 -18.03
CA ILE A 16 3.16 6.99 -18.54
C ILE A 16 3.48 5.99 -17.43
N THR A 17 4.07 6.44 -16.34
CA THR A 17 4.42 5.65 -15.17
C THR A 17 3.34 5.64 -14.08
N ASN A 18 2.36 6.54 -14.15
CA ASN A 18 1.25 6.58 -13.21
C ASN A 18 0.07 5.78 -13.77
N PHE A 19 -0.32 4.74 -13.06
CA PHE A 19 -1.54 4.00 -13.36
C PHE A 19 -2.78 4.77 -12.85
N ASP A 20 -3.93 4.50 -13.47
CA ASP A 20 -5.20 5.11 -13.10
C ASP A 20 -5.82 4.40 -11.89
N LEU A 21 -5.41 4.82 -10.70
CA LEU A 21 -5.92 4.29 -9.43
C LEU A 21 -7.44 4.47 -9.26
N PRO A 22 -8.05 5.62 -9.58
CA PRO A 22 -9.51 5.76 -9.50
C PRO A 22 -10.28 4.73 -10.34
N SER A 23 -9.82 4.47 -11.58
CA SER A 23 -10.44 3.44 -12.42
C SER A 23 -10.26 2.04 -11.84
N LEU A 24 -9.12 1.73 -11.21
CA LEU A 24 -8.93 0.45 -10.54
C LEU A 24 -9.90 0.27 -9.35
N HIS A 25 -10.15 1.33 -8.57
CA HIS A 25 -11.16 1.28 -7.50
C HIS A 25 -12.56 0.97 -8.02
N LEU A 26 -12.95 1.56 -9.16
CA LEU A 26 -14.25 1.30 -9.78
C LEU A 26 -14.37 -0.14 -10.32
N LEU A 27 -13.27 -0.71 -10.80
CA LEU A 27 -13.23 -2.04 -11.39
C LEU A 27 -12.99 -3.17 -10.39
N HIS A 28 -12.70 -2.83 -9.14
CA HIS A 28 -12.25 -3.78 -8.12
C HIS A 28 -13.17 -5.00 -7.98
N ASP A 29 -14.47 -4.77 -7.81
CA ASP A 29 -15.43 -5.85 -7.60
C ASP A 29 -15.52 -6.78 -8.81
N GLU A 30 -15.46 -6.24 -10.03
CA GLU A 30 -15.46 -7.03 -11.28
C GLU A 30 -14.17 -7.83 -11.45
N VAL A 31 -13.02 -7.26 -11.04
CA VAL A 31 -11.74 -7.97 -11.06
C VAL A 31 -11.78 -9.17 -10.12
N ILE A 32 -12.24 -8.97 -8.87
CA ILE A 32 -12.38 -10.07 -7.89
C ILE A 32 -13.29 -11.18 -8.41
N VAL A 33 -14.47 -10.82 -8.93
CA VAL A 33 -15.42 -11.81 -9.48
C VAL A 33 -14.78 -12.58 -10.64
N THR A 34 -14.07 -11.90 -11.52
CA THR A 34 -13.36 -12.51 -12.66
C THR A 34 -12.31 -13.52 -12.20
N LEU A 35 -11.46 -13.14 -11.25
CA LEU A 35 -10.39 -14.01 -10.74
C LEU A 35 -10.96 -15.21 -9.98
N LYS A 36 -12.00 -14.98 -9.17
CA LYS A 36 -12.67 -16.05 -8.43
C LYS A 36 -13.34 -17.06 -9.37
N ASN A 37 -13.98 -16.60 -10.45
CA ASN A 37 -14.56 -17.50 -11.46
C ASN A 37 -13.46 -18.32 -12.15
N ALA A 38 -12.33 -17.71 -12.50
CA ALA A 38 -11.19 -18.41 -13.09
C ALA A 38 -10.64 -19.49 -12.15
N GLU A 39 -10.55 -19.22 -10.83
CA GLU A 39 -10.15 -20.20 -9.82
C GLU A 39 -11.15 -21.36 -9.73
N ILE A 40 -12.46 -21.07 -9.71
CA ILE A 40 -13.51 -22.10 -9.70
C ILE A 40 -13.42 -22.98 -10.94
N HIS A 41 -13.31 -22.38 -12.15
CA HIS A 41 -13.21 -23.14 -13.39
C HIS A 41 -11.96 -24.02 -13.45
N LEU A 42 -10.84 -23.54 -12.89
CA LEU A 42 -9.60 -24.33 -12.77
C LEU A 42 -9.77 -25.50 -11.79
N SER A 43 -10.45 -25.28 -10.67
CA SER A 43 -10.78 -26.31 -9.68
C SER A 43 -11.74 -27.37 -10.26
N ASP A 44 -12.80 -26.91 -10.94
CA ASP A 44 -13.78 -27.79 -11.59
C ASP A 44 -13.11 -28.65 -12.67
N PHE A 45 -12.20 -28.09 -13.45
CA PHE A 45 -11.40 -28.84 -14.43
C PHE A 45 -10.48 -29.87 -13.75
N ASN A 46 -9.84 -29.51 -12.64
CA ASN A 46 -8.99 -30.44 -11.89
C ASN A 46 -9.81 -31.64 -11.37
N ASP A 47 -11.04 -31.40 -10.92
CA ASP A 47 -11.93 -32.44 -10.43
C ASP A 47 -12.57 -33.28 -11.56
N ASN A 48 -12.85 -32.61 -12.69
CA ASN A 48 -13.49 -33.24 -13.84
C ASN A 48 -13.03 -32.61 -15.16
N GLN A 49 -12.16 -33.30 -15.91
CA GLN A 49 -11.63 -32.84 -17.21
C GLN A 49 -12.71 -32.56 -18.27
N ALA A 50 -13.94 -33.09 -18.11
CA ALA A 50 -15.05 -32.73 -19.01
C ALA A 50 -15.44 -31.26 -18.93
N GLN A 51 -14.98 -30.52 -17.92
CA GLN A 51 -15.20 -29.08 -17.76
C GLN A 51 -14.17 -28.21 -18.51
N ALA A 52 -13.32 -28.81 -19.36
CA ALA A 52 -12.35 -28.06 -20.18
C ALA A 52 -12.93 -26.85 -20.94
N PRO A 53 -14.19 -26.85 -21.46
CA PRO A 53 -14.77 -25.66 -22.08
C PRO A 53 -14.85 -24.44 -21.17
N LEU A 54 -14.96 -24.60 -19.84
CA LEU A 54 -14.98 -23.49 -18.87
C LEU A 54 -13.64 -22.77 -18.80
N LEU A 55 -12.54 -23.47 -19.09
CA LEU A 55 -11.21 -22.84 -19.16
C LEU A 55 -11.13 -21.82 -20.29
N LEU A 56 -11.76 -22.07 -21.44
CA LEU A 56 -11.79 -21.13 -22.56
C LEU A 56 -12.55 -19.85 -22.22
N GLU A 57 -13.63 -19.96 -21.44
CA GLU A 57 -14.34 -18.78 -20.95
C GLU A 57 -13.41 -17.94 -20.05
N SER A 58 -12.68 -18.58 -19.14
CA SER A 58 -11.68 -17.91 -18.31
C SER A 58 -10.54 -17.29 -19.14
N VAL A 59 -10.07 -17.95 -20.19
CA VAL A 59 -9.05 -17.41 -21.11
C VAL A 59 -9.55 -16.11 -21.77
N GLU A 60 -10.79 -16.10 -22.27
CA GLU A 60 -11.35 -14.91 -22.90
C GLU A 60 -11.46 -13.73 -21.91
N VAL A 61 -12.03 -13.98 -20.73
CA VAL A 61 -12.25 -12.93 -19.73
C VAL A 61 -10.93 -12.41 -19.15
N LEU A 62 -9.94 -13.28 -18.89
CA LEU A 62 -8.60 -12.86 -18.43
C LEU A 62 -7.82 -12.09 -19.51
N THR A 63 -8.03 -12.43 -20.79
CA THR A 63 -7.46 -11.66 -21.90
C THR A 63 -8.09 -10.27 -21.99
N GLN A 64 -9.40 -10.15 -21.75
CA GLN A 64 -10.07 -8.84 -21.63
C GLN A 64 -9.57 -8.05 -20.43
N LEU A 65 -9.41 -8.71 -19.27
CA LEU A 65 -8.84 -8.10 -18.06
C LEU A 65 -7.42 -7.58 -18.29
N SER A 66 -6.59 -8.33 -19.02
CA SER A 66 -5.24 -7.87 -19.42
C SER A 66 -5.29 -6.56 -20.20
N ARG A 67 -6.22 -6.42 -21.15
CA ARG A 67 -6.41 -5.17 -21.92
C ARG A 67 -6.92 -4.02 -21.06
N ILE A 68 -7.78 -4.31 -20.07
CA ILE A 68 -8.24 -3.31 -19.10
C ILE A 68 -7.05 -2.82 -18.26
N PHE A 69 -6.22 -3.73 -17.75
CA PHE A 69 -5.02 -3.38 -17.01
C PHE A 69 -4.01 -2.59 -17.86
N GLU A 70 -3.92 -2.87 -19.16
CA GLU A 70 -3.13 -2.07 -20.09
C GLU A 70 -3.68 -0.63 -20.20
N LEU A 71 -5.00 -0.47 -20.33
CA LEU A 71 -5.65 0.83 -20.43
C LEU A 71 -5.41 1.71 -19.21
N ILE A 72 -5.49 1.13 -18.01
CA ILE A 72 -5.22 1.84 -16.74
C ILE A 72 -3.74 1.88 -16.37
N SER A 73 -2.85 1.39 -17.22
CA SER A 73 -1.40 1.34 -17.04
C SER A 73 -0.92 0.48 -15.85
N LEU A 74 -1.68 -0.52 -15.44
CA LEU A 74 -1.28 -1.51 -14.42
C LEU A 74 -0.49 -2.66 -15.09
N LYS A 75 0.74 -2.37 -15.51
CA LYS A 75 1.57 -3.27 -16.33
C LYS A 75 1.83 -4.64 -15.71
N GLY A 76 2.08 -4.74 -14.41
CA GLY A 76 2.24 -6.03 -13.71
C GLY A 76 1.00 -6.90 -13.83
N GLY A 77 -0.18 -6.32 -13.59
CA GLY A 77 -1.47 -6.98 -13.76
C GLY A 77 -1.73 -7.41 -15.20
N GLN A 78 -1.40 -6.55 -16.18
CA GLN A 78 -1.53 -6.85 -17.61
C GLN A 78 -0.75 -8.11 -17.98
N VAL A 79 0.54 -8.16 -17.66
CA VAL A 79 1.44 -9.25 -18.06
C VAL A 79 1.06 -10.56 -17.36
N LEU A 80 0.75 -10.48 -16.05
CA LEU A 80 0.36 -11.68 -15.29
C LEU A 80 -0.99 -12.23 -15.75
N SER A 81 -2.00 -11.39 -15.99
CA SER A 81 -3.31 -11.83 -16.53
C SER A 81 -3.15 -12.54 -17.87
N LEU A 82 -2.29 -12.02 -18.75
CA LEU A 82 -2.03 -12.64 -20.04
C LEU A 82 -1.30 -13.97 -19.88
N ALA A 83 -0.31 -14.06 -18.99
CA ALA A 83 0.41 -15.31 -18.72
C ALA A 83 -0.52 -16.39 -18.13
N ILE A 84 -1.46 -16.01 -17.25
CA ILE A 84 -2.49 -16.93 -16.73
C ILE A 84 -3.39 -17.42 -17.88
N ALA A 85 -3.89 -16.51 -18.73
CA ALA A 85 -4.73 -16.87 -19.87
C ALA A 85 -4.02 -17.85 -20.83
N GLN A 86 -2.74 -17.60 -21.14
CA GLN A 86 -1.91 -18.50 -21.95
C GLN A 86 -1.73 -19.88 -21.30
N GLY A 87 -1.47 -19.93 -19.99
CA GLY A 87 -1.35 -21.18 -19.26
C GLY A 87 -2.65 -21.98 -19.20
N LEU A 88 -3.81 -21.32 -19.05
CA LEU A 88 -5.13 -21.98 -19.11
C LEU A 88 -5.43 -22.51 -20.52
N GLN A 89 -5.06 -21.76 -21.57
CA GLN A 89 -5.18 -22.22 -22.95
C GLN A 89 -4.32 -23.46 -23.18
N GLN A 90 -3.08 -23.47 -22.71
CA GLN A 90 -2.18 -24.61 -22.84
C GLN A 90 -2.73 -25.84 -22.08
N LEU A 91 -3.32 -25.63 -20.89
CA LEU A 91 -3.94 -26.69 -20.13
C LEU A 91 -5.16 -27.29 -20.86
N HIS A 92 -5.98 -26.44 -21.52
CA HIS A 92 -7.09 -26.86 -22.36
C HIS A 92 -6.61 -27.68 -23.57
N ASP A 93 -5.52 -27.27 -24.23
CA ASP A 93 -5.03 -27.89 -25.47
C ASP A 93 -4.28 -29.20 -25.20
N SER A 94 -3.77 -29.42 -24.00
CA SER A 94 -3.08 -30.65 -23.57
C SER A 94 -4.07 -31.78 -23.23
N GLN A 95 -4.64 -32.41 -24.26
CA GLN A 95 -5.75 -33.38 -24.11
C GLN A 95 -5.44 -34.69 -23.38
N ASP A 96 -4.18 -35.06 -23.14
CA ASP A 96 -3.83 -36.40 -22.65
C ASP A 96 -3.00 -36.43 -21.36
N ASN A 97 -2.63 -35.31 -20.77
CA ASN A 97 -1.78 -35.32 -19.57
C ASN A 97 -2.14 -34.14 -18.66
N THR A 98 -2.86 -34.41 -17.59
CA THR A 98 -3.13 -33.38 -16.57
C THR A 98 -1.82 -32.96 -15.93
N ASN A 99 -1.28 -31.82 -16.34
CA ASN A 99 -0.10 -31.25 -15.73
C ASN A 99 -0.47 -30.62 -14.39
N ILE A 100 -0.46 -31.43 -13.32
CA ILE A 100 -0.79 -31.00 -11.95
C ILE A 100 0.10 -29.83 -11.53
N ALA A 101 1.36 -29.79 -11.96
CA ALA A 101 2.27 -28.69 -11.65
C ALA A 101 1.77 -27.37 -12.28
N LEU A 102 1.31 -27.40 -13.52
CA LEU A 102 0.74 -26.22 -14.18
C LEU A 102 -0.55 -25.75 -13.49
N ILE A 103 -1.42 -26.70 -13.08
CA ILE A 103 -2.65 -26.36 -12.34
C ILE A 103 -2.31 -25.64 -11.04
N MET A 104 -1.35 -26.16 -10.27
CA MET A 104 -0.91 -25.53 -9.02
C MET A 104 -0.31 -24.14 -9.27
N ASP A 105 0.51 -24.00 -10.30
CA ASP A 105 1.16 -22.73 -10.63
C ASP A 105 0.15 -21.70 -11.15
N LEU A 106 -0.88 -22.11 -11.89
CA LEU A 106 -1.99 -21.25 -12.32
C LEU A 106 -2.83 -20.79 -11.13
N SER A 107 -3.16 -21.69 -10.20
CA SER A 107 -3.89 -21.32 -8.97
C SER A 107 -3.08 -20.30 -8.14
N GLU A 108 -1.77 -20.55 -7.95
CA GLU A 108 -0.87 -19.59 -7.27
C GLU A 108 -0.85 -18.25 -7.99
N ALA A 109 -0.82 -18.24 -9.32
CA ALA A 109 -0.79 -17.02 -10.13
C ALA A 109 -2.08 -16.21 -10.03
N ILE A 110 -3.25 -16.86 -10.09
CA ILE A 110 -4.55 -16.21 -9.92
C ILE A 110 -4.65 -15.57 -8.53
N MET A 111 -4.28 -16.30 -7.48
CA MET A 111 -4.24 -15.78 -6.11
C MET A 111 -3.25 -14.63 -5.95
N THR A 112 -2.09 -14.70 -6.61
CA THR A 112 -1.08 -13.64 -6.56
C THR A 112 -1.57 -12.37 -7.27
N LEU A 113 -2.30 -12.51 -8.38
CA LEU A 113 -2.88 -11.38 -9.10
C LEU A 113 -3.96 -10.68 -8.26
N ASP A 114 -4.84 -11.44 -7.63
CA ASP A 114 -5.87 -10.94 -6.72
C ASP A 114 -5.24 -10.12 -5.58
N ARG A 115 -4.26 -10.69 -4.89
CA ARG A 115 -3.52 -10.01 -3.83
C ARG A 115 -2.75 -8.78 -4.31
N TYR A 116 -2.22 -8.82 -5.52
CA TYR A 116 -1.51 -7.68 -6.09
C TYR A 116 -2.45 -6.51 -6.34
N VAL A 117 -3.65 -6.77 -6.87
CA VAL A 117 -4.68 -5.75 -7.05
C VAL A 117 -5.11 -5.16 -5.70
N GLU A 118 -5.42 -6.00 -4.72
CA GLU A 118 -5.74 -5.56 -3.35
C GLU A 118 -4.60 -4.72 -2.74
N PHE A 119 -3.36 -5.16 -2.88
CA PHE A 119 -2.20 -4.43 -2.38
C PHE A 119 -2.06 -3.05 -3.02
N VAL A 120 -2.18 -2.97 -4.35
CA VAL A 120 -2.10 -1.69 -5.08
C VAL A 120 -3.20 -0.72 -4.62
N LEU A 121 -4.41 -1.22 -4.40
CA LEU A 121 -5.54 -0.41 -3.90
C LEU A 121 -5.30 0.09 -2.47
N LEU A 122 -4.75 -0.75 -1.59
CA LEU A 122 -4.52 -0.41 -0.18
C LEU A 122 -3.33 0.52 0.03
N THR A 123 -2.25 0.33 -0.74
CA THR A 123 -0.99 1.07 -0.56
C THR A 123 -0.80 2.20 -1.56
N GLU A 124 -1.61 2.22 -2.64
CA GLU A 124 -1.47 3.14 -3.78
C GLU A 124 -0.07 3.07 -4.41
N THR A 125 0.58 1.92 -4.28
CA THR A 125 1.94 1.69 -4.76
C THR A 125 1.95 0.56 -5.79
N VAL A 126 2.66 0.77 -6.90
CA VAL A 126 2.82 -0.21 -7.98
C VAL A 126 4.27 -0.69 -8.02
N GLU A 127 4.49 -1.99 -7.83
CA GLU A 127 5.82 -2.60 -7.94
C GLU A 127 5.70 -3.91 -8.75
N PRO A 128 5.61 -3.81 -10.08
CA PRO A 128 5.36 -4.96 -10.96
C PRO A 128 6.51 -5.97 -10.99
N SER A 129 7.73 -5.57 -10.62
CA SER A 129 8.90 -6.46 -10.57
C SER A 129 8.72 -7.61 -9.57
N LEU A 130 7.86 -7.46 -8.57
CA LEU A 130 7.54 -8.52 -7.61
C LEU A 130 6.77 -9.68 -8.24
N LEU A 131 6.11 -9.47 -9.36
CA LEU A 131 5.36 -10.50 -10.09
C LEU A 131 6.23 -11.32 -11.04
N LEU A 132 7.47 -10.89 -11.33
CA LEU A 132 8.38 -11.59 -12.25
C LEU A 132 8.56 -13.08 -11.92
N PRO A 133 8.78 -13.51 -10.66
CA PRO A 133 8.99 -14.92 -10.38
C PRO A 133 7.81 -15.80 -10.79
N ILE A 134 6.56 -15.35 -10.55
CA ILE A 134 5.36 -16.11 -10.92
C ILE A 134 5.11 -16.06 -12.44
N ILE A 135 5.39 -14.92 -13.08
CA ILE A 135 5.30 -14.78 -14.54
C ILE A 135 6.30 -15.73 -15.23
N HIS A 136 7.57 -15.74 -14.80
CA HIS A 136 8.58 -16.65 -15.34
C HIS A 136 8.21 -18.12 -15.13
N LYS A 137 7.60 -18.43 -13.97
CA LYS A 137 7.13 -19.79 -13.65
C LYS A 137 6.08 -20.26 -14.65
N LEU A 138 5.11 -19.40 -15.00
CA LEU A 138 4.11 -19.72 -16.02
C LEU A 138 4.72 -19.77 -17.43
N GLN A 139 5.59 -18.83 -17.80
CA GLN A 139 6.23 -18.79 -19.11
C GLN A 139 7.15 -20.00 -19.37
N ALA A 140 7.67 -20.64 -18.30
CA ALA A 140 8.48 -21.84 -18.43
C ALA A 140 7.71 -23.04 -19.05
N TYR A 141 6.40 -23.01 -19.06
CA TYR A 141 5.56 -24.02 -19.72
C TYR A 141 5.31 -23.72 -21.20
N GLY A 142 5.54 -22.49 -21.65
CA GLY A 142 5.35 -22.06 -23.04
C GLY A 142 6.60 -22.23 -23.88
N ASP A 143 6.45 -22.06 -25.20
CA ASP A 143 7.55 -22.11 -26.17
C ASP A 143 8.27 -20.75 -26.35
N GLU A 144 7.71 -19.67 -25.80
CA GLU A 144 8.26 -18.32 -25.90
C GLU A 144 9.37 -18.09 -24.88
N ALA A 145 10.36 -17.28 -25.25
CA ALA A 145 11.39 -16.87 -24.29
C ALA A 145 10.78 -16.07 -23.14
N PRO A 146 11.16 -16.34 -21.88
CA PRO A 146 10.66 -15.58 -20.74
C PRO A 146 11.03 -14.10 -20.89
N ILE A 147 10.18 -13.22 -20.38
CA ILE A 147 10.45 -11.77 -20.37
C ILE A 147 11.73 -11.48 -19.57
N ASP A 148 12.44 -10.43 -19.96
CA ASP A 148 13.69 -10.04 -19.31
C ASP A 148 13.42 -9.62 -17.84
N THR A 149 14.38 -9.86 -16.96
CA THR A 149 14.32 -9.42 -15.55
C THR A 149 14.15 -7.91 -15.40
N ASP A 150 14.64 -7.14 -16.37
CA ASP A 150 14.56 -5.68 -16.42
C ASP A 150 13.29 -5.16 -17.12
N TYR A 151 12.39 -6.05 -17.54
CA TYR A 151 11.17 -5.67 -18.29
C TYR A 151 10.33 -4.60 -17.59
N PHE A 152 10.23 -4.68 -16.26
CA PHE A 152 9.50 -3.70 -15.46
C PHE A 152 10.37 -2.57 -14.90
N ALA A 153 11.62 -2.47 -15.29
CA ALA A 153 12.51 -1.43 -14.76
C ALA A 153 12.01 0.00 -15.04
N ASP A 154 11.26 0.17 -16.13
CA ASP A 154 10.67 1.45 -16.54
C ASP A 154 9.29 1.72 -15.92
N PHE A 155 8.68 0.73 -15.26
CA PHE A 155 7.32 0.81 -14.74
C PHE A 155 7.31 0.83 -13.21
N GLY A 156 6.54 1.74 -12.64
CA GLY A 156 6.28 1.81 -11.20
C GLY A 156 7.37 2.48 -10.35
N ARG A 157 8.54 2.76 -10.89
CA ARG A 157 9.62 3.44 -10.15
C ARG A 157 9.46 4.95 -10.10
N SER A 158 8.83 5.57 -11.07
CA SER A 158 8.60 7.00 -11.06
C SER A 158 7.18 7.30 -10.52
N SER A 159 7.02 7.15 -9.23
CA SER A 159 5.99 7.88 -8.49
C SER A 159 6.31 9.39 -8.40
N VAL A 160 7.41 9.81 -9.01
CA VAL A 160 7.83 11.20 -9.08
C VAL A 160 6.98 11.91 -10.12
N ILE A 161 6.20 12.89 -9.67
CA ILE A 161 5.45 13.81 -10.54
C ILE A 161 6.19 15.14 -10.55
N ILE A 162 6.59 15.59 -11.74
CA ILE A 162 7.21 16.91 -11.91
C ILE A 162 6.16 17.82 -12.50
N ALA A 163 5.66 18.74 -11.67
CA ALA A 163 4.80 19.80 -12.16
C ALA A 163 5.67 20.81 -12.96
N ASN A 164 5.16 21.24 -14.13
CA ASN A 164 5.80 22.25 -14.99
C ASN A 164 7.29 21.93 -15.27
N PRO A 165 7.61 20.87 -16.01
CA PRO A 165 9.01 20.46 -16.24
C PRO A 165 9.85 21.56 -16.89
N GLU A 166 9.24 22.44 -17.71
CA GLU A 166 9.91 23.56 -18.35
C GLU A 166 10.43 24.62 -17.33
N GLU A 167 9.70 24.84 -16.24
CA GLU A 167 10.11 25.77 -15.18
C GLU A 167 11.25 25.20 -14.33
N ASN A 168 11.35 23.87 -14.27
CA ASN A 168 12.35 23.12 -13.52
C ASN A 168 13.60 22.77 -14.37
N PHE A 169 13.68 23.29 -15.60
CA PHE A 169 14.81 23.11 -16.51
C PHE A 169 15.38 24.46 -16.93
N GLN A 170 16.70 24.56 -17.00
CA GLN A 170 17.43 25.72 -17.54
C GLN A 170 18.42 25.22 -18.59
N SER A 171 18.36 25.78 -19.81
CA SER A 171 19.30 25.41 -20.86
C SER A 171 20.71 25.94 -20.57
N LEU A 172 21.75 25.28 -21.07
CA LEU A 172 23.13 25.70 -20.88
C LEU A 172 23.39 27.10 -21.49
N ASP A 173 22.69 27.42 -22.56
CA ASP A 173 22.77 28.75 -23.19
C ASP A 173 22.24 29.84 -22.26
N THR A 174 21.14 29.60 -21.54
CA THR A 174 20.61 30.56 -20.54
C THR A 174 21.53 30.71 -19.34
N LEU A 175 22.31 29.70 -19.04
CA LEU A 175 23.31 29.71 -17.96
C LEU A 175 24.65 30.34 -18.42
N GLY A 176 24.81 30.63 -19.71
CA GLY A 176 26.06 31.15 -20.28
C GLY A 176 27.22 30.18 -20.23
N LEU A 177 26.93 28.88 -20.22
CA LEU A 177 27.93 27.80 -20.17
C LEU A 177 28.27 27.27 -21.57
N ASP A 178 29.52 26.85 -21.78
CA ASP A 178 29.96 26.26 -23.06
C ASP A 178 29.33 24.84 -23.22
N SER A 179 28.20 24.81 -23.92
CA SER A 179 27.45 23.58 -24.18
C SER A 179 28.28 22.56 -24.97
N HIS A 180 29.12 23.02 -25.93
CA HIS A 180 29.91 22.13 -26.77
C HIS A 180 31.02 21.40 -25.99
N LEU A 181 31.73 22.13 -25.11
CA LEU A 181 32.74 21.51 -24.24
C LEU A 181 32.12 20.50 -23.28
N LEU A 182 31.06 20.90 -22.60
CA LEU A 182 30.38 20.05 -21.61
C LEU A 182 29.76 18.80 -22.25
N THR A 183 29.13 18.93 -23.43
CA THR A 183 28.62 17.79 -24.21
C THR A 183 29.71 16.80 -24.55
N ASN A 184 30.86 17.27 -25.01
CA ASN A 184 31.97 16.38 -25.37
C ASN A 184 32.52 15.61 -24.15
N VAL A 185 32.64 16.27 -23.00
CA VAL A 185 33.07 15.64 -21.75
C VAL A 185 32.04 14.58 -21.33
N TYR A 186 30.75 14.92 -21.38
CA TYR A 186 29.67 14.00 -21.04
C TYR A 186 29.65 12.78 -21.98
N ARG A 187 29.70 12.96 -23.30
CA ARG A 187 29.72 11.90 -24.32
C ARG A 187 30.86 10.92 -24.14
N ASN A 188 32.04 11.43 -23.76
CA ASN A 188 33.19 10.57 -23.48
C ASN A 188 32.96 9.62 -22.31
N GLY A 189 32.26 10.04 -21.25
CA GLY A 189 31.83 9.18 -20.16
C GLY A 189 30.69 8.25 -20.56
N LEU A 190 29.66 8.79 -21.21
CA LEU A 190 28.49 8.04 -21.66
C LEU A 190 28.88 6.86 -22.57
N SER A 191 29.83 7.07 -23.50
CA SER A 191 30.32 6.00 -24.39
C SER A 191 30.89 4.81 -23.62
N ILE A 192 31.54 5.05 -22.48
CA ILE A 192 32.07 4.00 -21.61
C ILE A 192 30.92 3.24 -20.93
N LEU A 193 29.93 3.98 -20.37
CA LEU A 193 28.78 3.39 -19.69
C LEU A 193 27.90 2.55 -20.61
N LEU A 194 27.78 2.94 -21.89
CA LEU A 194 27.02 2.19 -22.89
C LEU A 194 27.75 0.93 -23.37
N ALA A 195 29.09 0.99 -23.45
CA ALA A 195 29.92 -0.12 -23.96
C ALA A 195 30.20 -1.18 -22.88
N ASN A 196 30.26 -0.79 -21.59
CA ASN A 196 30.62 -1.73 -20.53
C ASN A 196 29.40 -2.54 -20.08
N THR A 197 29.56 -3.85 -20.13
CA THR A 197 28.62 -4.83 -19.58
C THR A 197 29.09 -5.38 -18.22
N ASP A 198 30.35 -5.10 -17.84
CA ASP A 198 31.00 -5.62 -16.64
C ASP A 198 31.46 -4.50 -15.70
N CYS A 199 31.65 -4.83 -14.41
CA CYS A 199 32.13 -3.89 -13.38
C CYS A 199 33.64 -3.53 -13.52
N ASN A 200 34.37 -4.07 -14.51
CA ASN A 200 35.80 -3.88 -14.68
C ASN A 200 36.08 -2.62 -15.50
N ILE A 201 36.39 -1.52 -14.84
CA ILE A 201 36.78 -0.25 -15.48
C ILE A 201 38.28 -0.04 -15.38
N SER A 202 38.93 0.33 -16.49
CA SER A 202 40.34 0.74 -16.48
C SER A 202 40.52 2.11 -15.81
N THR A 203 41.68 2.37 -15.24
CA THR A 203 42.02 3.66 -14.61
C THR A 203 41.81 4.87 -15.56
N ARG A 204 41.96 4.66 -16.90
CA ARG A 204 41.75 5.71 -17.90
C ARG A 204 40.23 5.99 -18.08
N GLU A 205 39.41 4.96 -18.02
CA GLU A 205 37.96 5.08 -18.14
C GLU A 205 37.36 5.71 -16.87
N ALA A 206 37.85 5.31 -15.69
CA ALA A 206 37.45 5.93 -14.42
C ALA A 206 37.65 7.45 -14.41
N LYS A 207 38.80 7.94 -14.93
CA LYS A 207 39.04 9.39 -15.06
C LYS A 207 38.07 10.10 -16.00
N LYS A 208 37.57 9.43 -17.02
CA LYS A 208 36.58 10.01 -17.95
C LYS A 208 35.19 10.06 -17.28
N LEU A 209 34.85 9.06 -16.47
CA LEU A 209 33.62 9.05 -15.69
C LEU A 209 33.65 10.12 -14.58
N GLU A 210 34.78 10.29 -13.93
CA GLU A 210 35.03 11.38 -12.97
C GLU A 210 34.85 12.76 -13.64
N ALA A 211 35.39 12.94 -14.86
CA ALA A 211 35.20 14.17 -15.63
C ALA A 211 33.73 14.41 -16.03
N MET A 212 33.00 13.35 -16.39
CA MET A 212 31.56 13.40 -16.67
C MET A 212 30.77 13.83 -15.43
N SER A 213 31.07 13.25 -14.27
CA SER A 213 30.47 13.60 -12.98
C SER A 213 30.78 15.07 -12.61
N ALA A 214 32.02 15.49 -12.77
CA ALA A 214 32.42 16.88 -12.52
C ALA A 214 31.71 17.88 -13.44
N ALA A 215 31.49 17.53 -14.71
CA ALA A 215 30.74 18.39 -15.64
C ALA A 215 29.28 18.58 -15.19
N CYS A 216 28.58 17.51 -14.77
CA CYS A 216 27.21 17.62 -14.26
C CYS A 216 27.15 18.38 -12.94
N ALA A 217 28.09 18.15 -12.03
CA ALA A 217 28.19 18.89 -10.77
C ALA A 217 28.47 20.39 -11.01
N TYR A 218 29.32 20.71 -12.01
CA TYR A 218 29.59 22.09 -12.41
C TYR A 218 28.33 22.81 -12.91
N ILE A 219 27.54 22.16 -13.78
CA ILE A 219 26.28 22.72 -14.27
C ILE A 219 25.29 22.90 -13.11
N ALA A 220 25.14 21.90 -12.27
CA ALA A 220 24.25 21.96 -11.10
C ALA A 220 24.64 23.09 -10.11
N GLY A 221 25.93 23.37 -9.96
CA GLY A 221 26.42 24.47 -9.13
C GLY A 221 26.13 25.87 -9.71
N HIS A 222 25.89 25.98 -11.02
CA HIS A 222 25.56 27.25 -11.71
C HIS A 222 24.04 27.40 -11.98
N SER A 223 23.26 26.36 -11.67
CA SER A 223 21.83 26.29 -11.94
C SER A 223 21.05 25.95 -10.68
N ASN A 224 19.91 26.62 -10.46
CA ASN A 224 18.92 26.22 -9.45
C ASN A 224 17.89 25.22 -10.00
N SER A 225 18.14 24.68 -11.19
CA SER A 225 17.24 23.75 -11.89
C SER A 225 17.25 22.38 -11.24
N LEU A 226 16.08 21.85 -10.93
CA LEU A 226 15.92 20.48 -10.45
C LEU A 226 16.54 19.47 -11.43
N PHE A 227 16.42 19.71 -12.74
CA PHE A 227 16.96 18.83 -13.77
C PHE A 227 18.46 18.60 -13.59
N TRP A 228 19.25 19.67 -13.46
CA TRP A 228 20.71 19.55 -13.33
C TRP A 228 21.16 19.07 -11.95
N GLN A 229 20.38 19.35 -10.90
CA GLN A 229 20.62 18.75 -9.58
C GLN A 229 20.38 17.24 -9.60
N ALA A 230 19.32 16.78 -10.26
CA ALA A 230 19.08 15.37 -10.46
C ALA A 230 20.15 14.71 -11.34
N ALA A 231 20.59 15.38 -12.41
CA ALA A 231 21.66 14.89 -13.26
C ALA A 231 22.97 14.71 -12.48
N ALA A 232 23.35 15.68 -11.66
CA ALA A 232 24.55 15.56 -10.83
C ALA A 232 24.44 14.41 -9.81
N ALA A 233 23.30 14.29 -9.11
CA ALA A 233 23.07 13.22 -8.15
C ALA A 233 23.06 11.82 -8.81
N ALA A 234 22.52 11.69 -10.03
CA ALA A 234 22.47 10.44 -10.76
C ALA A 234 23.87 9.93 -11.19
N ILE A 235 24.79 10.85 -11.50
CA ILE A 235 26.08 10.52 -12.12
C ILE A 235 27.23 10.39 -11.11
N VAL A 236 27.11 10.96 -9.92
CA VAL A 236 28.13 10.79 -8.87
C VAL A 236 28.34 9.29 -8.61
N ASP A 237 29.62 8.85 -8.63
CA ASP A 237 30.03 7.46 -8.39
C ASP A 237 29.26 6.43 -9.26
N ILE A 238 28.96 6.79 -10.51
CA ILE A 238 28.14 5.94 -11.40
C ILE A 238 28.81 4.60 -11.71
N GLU A 239 30.12 4.51 -11.63
CA GLU A 239 30.87 3.26 -11.79
C GLU A 239 30.45 2.17 -10.80
N THR A 240 29.94 2.54 -9.64
CA THR A 240 29.46 1.59 -8.62
C THR A 240 28.15 0.91 -9.01
N GLN A 241 27.46 1.42 -10.02
CA GLN A 241 26.17 0.90 -10.51
C GLN A 241 26.28 -0.02 -11.72
N LEU A 242 27.48 -0.22 -12.22
CA LEU A 242 27.67 -1.09 -13.38
C LEU A 242 27.43 -2.57 -13.04
N PRO A 243 26.81 -3.32 -13.95
CA PRO A 243 26.29 -2.92 -15.26
C PRO A 243 24.98 -2.13 -15.15
N LEU A 244 24.83 -1.07 -15.96
CA LEU A 244 23.60 -0.28 -15.99
C LEU A 244 22.46 -1.04 -16.67
N SER A 245 21.24 -0.91 -16.14
CA SER A 245 20.01 -1.38 -16.80
C SER A 245 19.74 -0.62 -18.10
N LEU A 246 18.89 -1.17 -18.97
CA LEU A 246 18.49 -0.53 -20.22
C LEU A 246 17.81 0.83 -19.95
N SER A 247 16.96 0.90 -18.93
CA SER A 247 16.29 2.14 -18.50
C SER A 247 17.28 3.21 -18.07
N GLN A 248 18.26 2.87 -17.23
CA GLN A 248 19.31 3.80 -16.81
C GLN A 248 20.13 4.31 -18.02
N LYS A 249 20.44 3.43 -18.98
CA LYS A 249 21.12 3.83 -20.23
C LYS A 249 20.27 4.80 -21.04
N HIS A 250 18.96 4.56 -21.19
CA HIS A 250 18.04 5.47 -21.88
C HIS A 250 17.93 6.83 -21.16
N THR A 251 17.89 6.83 -19.83
CA THR A 251 17.89 8.08 -19.04
C THR A 251 19.17 8.89 -19.26
N LEU A 252 20.32 8.23 -19.31
CA LEU A 252 21.60 8.91 -19.57
C LEU A 252 21.71 9.44 -21.02
N ILE A 253 21.14 8.73 -22.01
CA ILE A 253 21.06 9.23 -23.40
C ILE A 253 20.13 10.45 -23.48
N TYR A 254 18.98 10.41 -22.79
CA TYR A 254 18.07 11.53 -22.71
C TYR A 254 18.74 12.76 -22.08
N LEU A 255 19.50 12.55 -21.00
CA LEU A 255 20.25 13.64 -20.35
C LEU A 255 21.26 14.26 -21.34
N GLU A 256 21.94 13.47 -22.17
CA GLU A 256 22.86 13.98 -23.20
C GLU A 256 22.16 14.91 -24.20
N GLN A 257 20.95 14.56 -24.61
CA GLN A 257 20.17 15.36 -25.56
C GLN A 257 19.82 16.75 -25.01
N GLN A 258 19.72 16.89 -23.71
CA GLN A 258 19.40 18.16 -23.06
C GLN A 258 20.57 19.15 -22.94
N PHE A 259 21.81 18.71 -23.14
CA PHE A 259 22.98 19.59 -23.17
C PHE A 259 22.91 20.64 -24.30
N ASN A 260 22.28 20.28 -25.41
CA ASN A 260 22.12 21.17 -26.56
C ASN A 260 20.65 21.60 -26.76
N SER A 261 19.76 21.26 -25.84
CA SER A 261 18.31 21.60 -25.89
C SER A 261 17.63 21.24 -27.21
N TYR A 262 18.03 20.11 -27.82
CA TYR A 262 17.50 19.68 -29.11
C TYR A 262 16.02 19.28 -29.08
N LEU A 263 15.53 18.88 -27.91
CA LEU A 263 14.15 18.47 -27.69
C LEU A 263 13.57 19.20 -26.49
N PRO A 264 12.26 19.47 -26.48
CA PRO A 264 11.59 19.98 -25.27
C PRO A 264 11.74 18.98 -24.12
N VAL A 265 11.79 19.49 -22.90
CA VAL A 265 11.88 18.65 -21.70
C VAL A 265 10.57 17.90 -21.53
N MET A 266 10.64 16.59 -21.59
CA MET A 266 9.49 15.69 -21.41
C MET A 266 9.36 15.34 -19.94
N ASP A 267 8.18 15.55 -19.37
CA ASP A 267 7.85 15.27 -17.97
C ASP A 267 8.22 13.86 -17.53
N ILE A 268 7.90 12.84 -18.34
CA ILE A 268 8.18 11.43 -18.09
C ILE A 268 9.68 11.15 -17.99
N ARG A 269 10.46 11.61 -18.96
CA ARG A 269 11.91 11.37 -19.01
C ARG A 269 12.63 12.16 -17.92
N PHE A 270 12.11 13.31 -17.55
CA PHE A 270 12.60 14.07 -16.42
C PHE A 270 12.29 13.36 -15.11
N ALA A 271 11.08 12.82 -14.96
CA ALA A 271 10.71 12.00 -13.80
C ALA A 271 11.60 10.75 -13.66
N ASP A 272 11.94 10.07 -14.77
CA ASP A 272 12.89 8.95 -14.79
C ASP A 272 14.27 9.38 -14.29
N LEU A 273 14.76 10.55 -14.70
CA LEU A 273 16.04 11.09 -14.24
C LEU A 273 16.02 11.37 -12.72
N VAL A 274 14.96 12.00 -12.22
CA VAL A 274 14.82 12.28 -10.78
C VAL A 274 14.68 10.97 -9.99
N SER A 275 13.93 10.01 -10.50
CA SER A 275 13.81 8.67 -9.90
C SER A 275 15.16 7.95 -9.84
N PHE A 276 15.93 8.01 -10.93
CA PHE A 276 17.29 7.44 -10.95
C PHE A 276 18.21 8.14 -9.95
N ALA A 277 18.17 9.49 -9.89
CA ALA A 277 18.91 10.26 -8.89
C ALA A 277 18.54 9.85 -7.45
N CYS A 278 17.25 9.69 -7.16
CA CYS A 278 16.76 9.27 -5.85
C CYS A 278 17.20 7.84 -5.47
N SER A 279 17.45 6.97 -6.44
CA SER A 279 17.95 5.61 -6.18
C SER A 279 19.43 5.54 -5.78
N ARG A 280 20.19 6.67 -5.93
CA ARG A 280 21.61 6.74 -5.63
C ARG A 280 21.85 6.95 -4.13
N ASP A 281 23.01 6.47 -3.66
CA ASP A 281 23.41 6.60 -2.25
C ASP A 281 24.47 7.69 -2.09
N ASN A 282 24.04 8.96 -2.27
CA ASN A 282 24.86 10.14 -2.07
C ASN A 282 24.07 11.27 -1.41
N GLU A 283 24.76 12.30 -0.90
CA GLU A 283 24.16 13.40 -0.15
C GLU A 283 23.15 14.23 -0.98
N GLN A 284 23.38 14.39 -2.28
CA GLN A 284 22.47 15.11 -3.17
C GLN A 284 21.21 14.29 -3.43
N ALA A 285 21.36 12.98 -3.61
CA ALA A 285 20.25 12.05 -3.75
C ALA A 285 19.37 12.02 -2.49
N GLN A 286 19.96 12.13 -1.30
CA GLN A 286 19.21 12.18 -0.05
C GLN A 286 18.27 13.40 0.00
N LYS A 287 18.74 14.58 -0.41
CA LYS A 287 17.91 15.80 -0.48
C LYS A 287 16.76 15.67 -1.48
N LEU A 288 17.02 15.04 -2.62
CA LEU A 288 15.99 14.79 -3.63
C LEU A 288 14.97 13.74 -3.13
N ARG A 289 15.39 12.72 -2.40
CA ARG A 289 14.50 11.73 -1.79
C ARG A 289 13.53 12.35 -0.78
N GLU A 290 13.99 13.24 0.05
CA GLU A 290 13.13 13.96 1.01
C GLU A 290 12.02 14.74 0.30
N GLN A 291 12.26 15.23 -0.89
CA GLN A 291 11.31 16.04 -1.65
C GLN A 291 10.42 15.22 -2.60
N TYR A 292 10.96 14.19 -3.27
CA TYR A 292 10.29 13.50 -4.37
C TYR A 292 10.06 12.01 -4.16
N ALA A 293 10.77 11.37 -3.25
CA ALA A 293 10.77 9.93 -3.09
C ALA A 293 9.94 9.41 -1.91
N ASN A 294 8.99 10.20 -1.40
CA ASN A 294 8.08 9.76 -0.34
C ASN A 294 7.30 8.47 -0.69
N ASN A 295 7.35 8.02 -1.95
CA ASN A 295 6.68 6.84 -2.44
C ASN A 295 7.65 5.73 -2.92
N GLN A 296 8.98 5.89 -2.79
CA GLN A 296 9.88 4.77 -3.05
C GLN A 296 9.79 3.77 -1.90
N LEU A 297 9.53 2.51 -2.26
CA LEU A 297 9.48 1.42 -1.30
C LEU A 297 10.84 1.24 -0.63
N GLU A 298 10.90 1.47 0.67
CA GLU A 298 12.04 1.05 1.47
C GLU A 298 12.20 -0.48 1.41
N SER A 299 13.40 -0.98 1.70
CA SER A 299 13.65 -2.43 1.70
C SER A 299 12.70 -3.18 2.66
N SER A 300 12.34 -2.57 3.79
CA SER A 300 11.37 -3.07 4.75
C SER A 300 9.95 -3.17 4.16
N GLN A 301 9.53 -2.16 3.41
CA GLN A 301 8.22 -2.13 2.74
C GLN A 301 8.16 -3.18 1.61
N ARG A 302 9.26 -3.35 0.86
CA ARG A 302 9.36 -4.39 -0.18
C ARG A 302 9.27 -5.80 0.42
N GLU A 303 9.89 -6.03 1.58
CA GLU A 303 9.75 -7.30 2.29
C GLU A 303 8.33 -7.53 2.83
N GLN A 304 7.66 -6.49 3.33
CA GLN A 304 6.24 -6.57 3.72
C GLN A 304 5.37 -6.89 2.50
N MET A 305 5.62 -6.25 1.36
CA MET A 305 4.91 -6.51 0.12
C MET A 305 5.09 -7.95 -0.35
N LYS A 306 6.31 -8.49 -0.31
CA LYS A 306 6.57 -9.90 -0.62
C LYS A 306 5.84 -10.85 0.33
N ARG A 307 5.85 -10.56 1.62
CA ARG A 307 5.09 -11.36 2.61
C ARG A 307 3.59 -11.33 2.34
N PHE A 308 3.06 -10.18 1.96
CA PHE A 308 1.67 -10.06 1.59
C PHE A 308 1.33 -10.85 0.32
N LEU A 309 2.12 -10.70 -0.75
CA LEU A 309 1.87 -11.35 -2.04
C LEU A 309 2.04 -12.87 -1.98
N PHE A 310 3.06 -13.36 -1.29
CA PHE A 310 3.45 -14.79 -1.28
C PHE A 310 3.23 -15.49 0.06
N GLY A 311 2.74 -14.78 1.07
CA GLY A 311 2.40 -15.33 2.39
C GLY A 311 1.04 -16.02 2.42
N PRO A 312 0.58 -16.46 3.60
CA PRO A 312 -0.76 -17.01 3.78
C PRO A 312 -1.84 -16.00 3.36
N ASN A 313 -2.95 -16.50 2.82
CA ASN A 313 -4.07 -15.67 2.45
C ASN A 313 -4.66 -14.97 3.69
N ARG A 314 -5.00 -13.67 3.57
CA ARG A 314 -5.64 -12.88 4.60
C ARG A 314 -6.88 -13.57 5.17
N ALA A 315 -7.77 -14.08 4.32
CA ALA A 315 -8.95 -14.80 4.77
C ALA A 315 -8.61 -16.02 5.64
N ILE A 316 -7.52 -16.74 5.32
CA ILE A 316 -7.05 -17.86 6.13
C ILE A 316 -6.48 -17.38 7.47
N THR A 317 -5.73 -16.29 7.49
CA THR A 317 -5.18 -15.74 8.73
C THR A 317 -6.27 -15.17 9.64
N ASP A 318 -7.29 -14.52 9.07
CA ASP A 318 -8.45 -14.00 9.81
C ASP A 318 -9.28 -15.14 10.41
N ILE A 319 -9.64 -16.17 9.61
CA ILE A 319 -10.36 -17.37 10.10
C ILE A 319 -9.53 -18.10 11.16
N SER A 320 -8.21 -18.21 10.96
CA SER A 320 -7.32 -18.84 11.94
C SER A 320 -7.30 -18.05 13.25
N ASN A 321 -7.27 -16.71 13.18
CA ASN A 321 -7.34 -15.85 14.35
C ASN A 321 -8.67 -16.03 15.08
N GLU A 322 -9.81 -16.00 14.37
CA GLU A 322 -11.14 -16.23 14.97
C GLU A 322 -11.22 -17.60 15.68
N LEU A 323 -10.73 -18.67 15.05
CA LEU A 323 -10.72 -20.01 15.65
C LEU A 323 -9.81 -20.07 16.90
N ILE A 324 -8.66 -19.41 16.88
CA ILE A 324 -7.76 -19.32 18.03
C ILE A 324 -8.44 -18.57 19.17
N GLN A 325 -9.10 -17.44 18.90
CA GLN A 325 -9.85 -16.66 19.87
C GLN A 325 -10.98 -17.48 20.51
N GLU A 326 -11.75 -18.21 19.68
CA GLU A 326 -12.80 -19.12 20.18
C GLU A 326 -12.21 -20.18 21.14
N LYS A 327 -11.10 -20.81 20.77
CA LYS A 327 -10.47 -21.83 21.63
C LYS A 327 -9.89 -21.25 22.92
N ILE A 328 -9.30 -20.06 22.87
CA ILE A 328 -8.82 -19.35 24.06
C ILE A 328 -9.99 -19.04 25.00
N ASN A 329 -11.11 -18.54 24.47
CA ASN A 329 -12.30 -18.24 25.28
C ASN A 329 -12.87 -19.50 25.95
N LEU A 330 -12.95 -20.61 25.21
CA LEU A 330 -13.37 -21.90 25.78
C LEU A 330 -12.43 -22.38 26.90
N ILE A 331 -11.12 -22.17 26.77
CA ILE A 331 -10.17 -22.52 27.84
C ILE A 331 -10.38 -21.58 29.04
N LYS A 332 -10.53 -20.27 28.83
CA LYS A 332 -10.81 -19.29 29.90
C LYS A 332 -12.08 -19.64 30.68
N GLU A 333 -13.17 -20.01 30.00
CA GLU A 333 -14.43 -20.46 30.63
C GLU A 333 -14.24 -21.73 31.47
N GLN A 334 -13.45 -22.68 31.00
CA GLN A 334 -13.17 -23.89 31.75
C GLN A 334 -12.30 -23.63 32.99
N VAL A 335 -11.31 -22.75 32.87
CA VAL A 335 -10.48 -22.32 33.99
C VAL A 335 -11.33 -21.62 35.06
N ASP A 336 -12.24 -20.73 34.65
CA ASP A 336 -13.17 -20.07 35.55
C ASP A 336 -14.13 -21.06 36.24
N SER A 337 -14.66 -22.02 35.48
CA SER A 337 -15.49 -23.10 36.01
C SER A 337 -14.71 -24.00 36.99
N TYR A 338 -13.44 -24.32 36.69
CA TYR A 338 -12.57 -25.08 37.59
C TYR A 338 -12.33 -24.30 38.90
N ALA A 339 -11.99 -23.03 38.80
CA ALA A 339 -11.77 -22.17 39.98
C ALA A 339 -13.03 -22.05 40.87
N ARG A 340 -14.22 -22.04 40.27
CA ARG A 340 -15.49 -22.00 41.00
C ARG A 340 -15.96 -23.36 41.50
N SER A 341 -15.57 -24.47 40.88
CA SER A 341 -16.03 -25.84 41.22
C SER A 341 -15.52 -26.32 42.58
N SER A 342 -14.55 -25.64 43.20
CA SER A 342 -14.17 -25.86 44.59
C SER A 342 -15.28 -25.47 45.58
N THR A 343 -16.40 -24.89 45.14
CA THR A 343 -17.48 -24.38 45.99
C THR A 343 -18.88 -24.96 45.71
N VAL A 344 -19.13 -25.66 44.57
CA VAL A 344 -20.48 -26.16 44.20
C VAL A 344 -20.42 -27.48 43.43
N THR A 345 -21.39 -28.38 43.69
CA THR A 345 -21.58 -29.71 43.11
C THR A 345 -21.86 -29.70 41.58
N ALA A 346 -20.87 -29.45 40.77
CA ALA A 346 -20.89 -29.69 39.33
C ALA A 346 -19.85 -30.78 38.97
N THR A 347 -20.01 -31.46 37.83
CA THR A 347 -19.04 -32.45 37.34
C THR A 347 -17.61 -31.86 37.39
N PRO A 348 -16.69 -32.53 38.12
CA PRO A 348 -15.36 -31.97 38.31
C PRO A 348 -14.64 -31.89 36.97
N ILE A 349 -14.22 -30.66 36.57
CA ILE A 349 -13.34 -30.48 35.43
C ILE A 349 -11.94 -30.87 35.89
N GLU A 350 -11.31 -31.81 35.19
CA GLU A 350 -9.96 -32.22 35.53
C GLU A 350 -8.92 -31.24 34.92
N PRO A 351 -7.85 -30.89 35.66
CA PRO A 351 -6.77 -30.06 35.13
C PRO A 351 -6.11 -30.66 33.87
N THR A 352 -6.11 -31.98 33.74
CA THR A 352 -5.63 -32.74 32.58
C THR A 352 -6.40 -32.41 31.29
N ASP A 353 -7.71 -32.13 31.38
CA ASP A 353 -8.53 -31.76 30.23
C ASP A 353 -8.19 -30.35 29.76
N ILE A 354 -7.99 -29.41 30.69
CA ILE A 354 -7.54 -28.06 30.39
C ILE A 354 -6.16 -28.10 29.75
N ALA A 355 -5.22 -28.83 30.33
CA ALA A 355 -3.87 -29.01 29.81
C ALA A 355 -3.86 -29.57 28.38
N THR A 356 -4.72 -30.58 28.10
CA THR A 356 -4.85 -31.17 26.76
C THR A 356 -5.32 -30.16 25.73
N LYS A 357 -6.24 -29.24 26.08
CA LYS A 357 -6.71 -28.20 25.16
C LYS A 357 -5.66 -27.13 24.92
N ILE A 358 -4.90 -26.75 25.96
CA ILE A 358 -3.76 -25.83 25.82
C ILE A 358 -2.70 -26.46 24.91
N ALA A 359 -2.40 -27.76 25.05
CA ALA A 359 -1.44 -28.44 24.20
C ALA A 359 -1.88 -28.51 22.72
N LYS A 360 -3.19 -28.70 22.46
CA LYS A 360 -3.75 -28.62 21.10
C LYS A 360 -3.62 -27.21 20.51
N LEU A 361 -3.90 -26.19 21.30
CA LEU A 361 -3.73 -24.79 20.90
C LEU A 361 -2.26 -24.47 20.59
N SER A 362 -1.33 -24.94 21.44
CA SER A 362 0.11 -24.82 21.19
C SER A 362 0.52 -25.43 19.86
N SER A 363 0.02 -26.64 19.54
CA SER A 363 0.31 -27.32 18.28
C SER A 363 -0.21 -26.51 17.07
N ALA A 364 -1.41 -25.92 17.17
CA ALA A 364 -1.98 -25.06 16.13
C ALA A 364 -1.13 -23.79 15.91
N LEU A 365 -0.71 -23.14 16.99
CA LEU A 365 0.17 -21.95 16.89
C LEU A 365 1.55 -22.28 16.28
N HIS A 366 2.08 -23.46 16.59
CA HIS A 366 3.33 -23.92 16.00
C HIS A 366 3.21 -24.11 14.47
N LEU A 367 2.09 -24.67 14.00
CA LEU A 367 1.81 -24.81 12.56
C LEU A 367 1.68 -23.45 11.86
N LEU A 368 1.21 -22.43 12.57
CA LEU A 368 1.11 -21.04 12.05
C LEU A 368 2.43 -20.27 12.15
N GLY A 369 3.53 -20.91 12.58
CA GLY A 369 4.85 -20.27 12.68
C GLY A 369 5.07 -19.44 13.95
N LEU A 370 4.12 -19.47 14.91
CA LEU A 370 4.21 -18.74 16.19
C LEU A 370 4.95 -19.57 17.26
N SER A 371 6.18 -19.97 16.95
CA SER A 371 6.97 -20.96 17.71
C SER A 371 7.22 -20.58 19.16
N ASP A 372 7.52 -19.31 19.45
CA ASP A 372 7.83 -18.84 20.80
C ASP A 372 6.61 -18.91 21.71
N THR A 373 5.46 -18.49 21.20
CA THR A 373 4.18 -18.57 21.92
C THR A 373 3.71 -20.00 22.09
N ALA A 374 3.93 -20.84 21.08
CA ALA A 374 3.64 -22.28 21.16
C ALA A 374 4.47 -22.95 22.25
N ALA A 375 5.77 -22.64 22.35
CA ALA A 375 6.64 -23.15 23.42
C ALA A 375 6.17 -22.70 24.81
N LEU A 376 5.75 -21.43 24.94
CA LEU A 376 5.20 -20.90 26.20
C LEU A 376 3.95 -21.69 26.60
N LEU A 377 2.98 -21.91 25.69
CA LEU A 377 1.76 -22.67 25.96
C LEU A 377 2.05 -24.14 26.27
N THR A 378 3.06 -24.76 25.63
CA THR A 378 3.46 -26.14 25.97
C THR A 378 3.95 -26.24 27.41
N ASN A 379 4.77 -25.28 27.86
CA ASN A 379 5.25 -25.23 29.23
C ASN A 379 4.10 -25.01 30.23
N THR A 380 3.17 -24.12 29.89
CA THR A 380 1.96 -23.86 30.70
C THR A 380 1.06 -25.09 30.78
N ALA A 381 0.85 -25.82 29.67
CA ALA A 381 0.08 -27.06 29.65
C ALA A 381 0.68 -28.09 30.60
N ASN A 382 2.01 -28.26 30.61
CA ASN A 382 2.71 -29.16 31.50
C ASN A 382 2.63 -28.78 32.98
N ALA A 383 2.53 -27.47 33.28
CA ALA A 383 2.31 -26.95 34.62
C ALA A 383 0.85 -27.22 35.09
N VAL A 384 -0.14 -26.89 34.23
CA VAL A 384 -1.57 -27.11 34.51
C VAL A 384 -1.90 -28.59 34.72
N ALA A 385 -1.29 -29.48 33.96
CA ALA A 385 -1.48 -30.94 34.12
C ALA A 385 -1.09 -31.47 35.53
N LYS A 386 -0.30 -30.71 36.29
CA LYS A 386 0.19 -31.04 37.63
C LYS A 386 -0.57 -30.31 38.75
N TRP A 387 -1.61 -29.57 38.42
CA TRP A 387 -2.39 -28.83 39.41
C TRP A 387 -3.13 -29.81 40.33
N ASP A 388 -2.90 -29.66 41.63
CA ASP A 388 -3.61 -30.39 42.69
C ASP A 388 -4.36 -29.38 43.59
N ASP A 389 -3.67 -28.27 43.96
CA ASP A 389 -4.23 -27.13 44.69
C ASP A 389 -3.59 -25.82 44.15
N PRO A 390 -4.05 -25.36 42.97
CA PRO A 390 -3.43 -24.21 42.30
C PRO A 390 -3.65 -22.92 43.09
N LYS A 391 -2.58 -22.13 43.21
CA LYS A 391 -2.61 -20.82 43.84
C LYS A 391 -3.08 -19.75 42.86
N PRO A 392 -3.51 -18.58 43.33
CA PRO A 392 -3.88 -17.45 42.44
C PRO A 392 -2.79 -17.09 41.42
N GLU A 393 -1.51 -17.23 41.78
CA GLU A 393 -0.35 -16.97 40.92
C GLU A 393 -0.30 -17.95 39.74
N ASP A 394 -0.71 -19.21 39.92
CA ASP A 394 -0.73 -20.23 38.85
C ASP A 394 -1.81 -19.89 37.79
N PHE A 395 -2.93 -19.34 38.22
CA PHE A 395 -3.97 -18.83 37.31
C PHE A 395 -3.52 -17.57 36.57
N ASP A 396 -2.81 -16.66 37.24
CA ASP A 396 -2.26 -15.47 36.60
C ASP A 396 -1.23 -15.83 35.50
N GLU A 397 -0.36 -16.82 35.76
CA GLU A 397 0.61 -17.30 34.75
C GLU A 397 -0.11 -17.92 33.56
N LEU A 398 -1.14 -18.74 33.78
CA LEU A 398 -1.95 -19.31 32.69
C LEU A 398 -2.64 -18.22 31.87
N LEU A 399 -3.30 -17.25 32.51
CA LEU A 399 -3.99 -16.16 31.82
C LEU A 399 -3.02 -15.30 31.02
N LEU A 400 -1.82 -15.03 31.54
CA LEU A 400 -0.78 -14.32 30.80
C LEU A 400 -0.30 -15.10 29.57
N ALA A 401 -0.17 -16.43 29.67
CA ALA A 401 0.22 -17.25 28.53
C ALA A 401 -0.88 -17.28 27.45
N LEU A 402 -2.15 -17.40 27.84
CA LEU A 402 -3.30 -17.34 26.93
C LEU A 402 -3.41 -15.96 26.26
N MET A 403 -3.20 -14.89 27.01
CA MET A 403 -3.20 -13.52 26.45
C MET A 403 -2.03 -13.28 25.49
N SER A 404 -0.86 -13.86 25.78
CA SER A 404 0.27 -13.85 24.83
C SER A 404 -0.07 -14.55 23.53
N ALA A 405 -0.80 -15.69 23.59
CA ALA A 405 -1.28 -16.42 22.41
C ALA A 405 -2.31 -15.62 21.63
N GLU A 406 -3.24 -14.97 22.30
CA GLU A 406 -4.25 -14.07 21.73
C GLU A 406 -3.56 -12.93 20.98
N ASN A 407 -2.63 -12.24 21.63
CA ASN A 407 -1.92 -11.12 21.05
C ASN A 407 -1.05 -11.53 19.84
N ALA A 408 -0.39 -12.69 19.93
CA ALA A 408 0.42 -13.21 18.82
C ALA A 408 -0.43 -13.55 17.59
N SER A 409 -1.63 -14.14 17.80
CA SER A 409 -2.57 -14.46 16.74
C SER A 409 -3.10 -13.21 16.03
N ILE A 410 -3.49 -12.18 16.80
CA ILE A 410 -3.96 -10.89 16.25
C ILE A 410 -2.82 -10.18 15.50
N THR A 411 -1.61 -10.18 16.06
CA THR A 411 -0.45 -9.59 15.39
C THR A 411 -0.15 -10.29 14.06
N MET A 412 -0.26 -11.62 14.03
CA MET A 412 -0.10 -12.41 12.81
C MET A 412 -1.15 -12.01 11.76
N ALA A 413 -2.43 -11.94 12.11
CA ALA A 413 -3.49 -11.54 11.19
C ALA A 413 -3.25 -10.12 10.64
N LYS A 414 -2.86 -9.17 11.51
CA LYS A 414 -2.56 -7.79 11.11
C LYS A 414 -1.31 -7.65 10.23
N MET A 415 -0.29 -8.48 10.43
CA MET A 415 0.91 -8.47 9.57
C MET A 415 0.60 -8.80 8.10
N HIS A 416 -0.47 -9.53 7.85
CA HIS A 416 -0.94 -9.89 6.51
C HIS A 416 -2.03 -8.95 5.97
N THR A 417 -2.38 -7.90 6.72
CA THR A 417 -3.34 -6.88 6.30
C THR A 417 -2.60 -5.59 5.99
N PRO A 418 -2.45 -5.18 4.71
CA PRO A 418 -1.82 -3.92 4.35
C PRO A 418 -2.61 -2.74 4.95
N GLY A 419 -1.89 -1.77 5.53
CA GLY A 419 -2.51 -0.59 6.13
C GLY A 419 -3.12 -0.80 7.51
N ALA A 420 -3.06 -2.01 8.07
CA ALA A 420 -3.46 -2.25 9.46
C ALA A 420 -2.54 -1.47 10.42
N THR A 421 -3.14 -0.81 11.39
CA THR A 421 -2.39 -0.10 12.44
C THR A 421 -1.60 -1.10 13.28
N ASN A 422 -0.28 -1.03 13.22
CA ASN A 422 0.59 -1.80 14.10
C ASN A 422 0.55 -1.17 15.49
N LEU A 423 -0.26 -1.73 16.38
CA LEU A 423 -0.25 -1.36 17.78
C LEU A 423 0.97 -1.98 18.44
N SER A 424 2.01 -1.18 18.66
CA SER A 424 3.15 -1.61 19.46
C SER A 424 2.77 -1.64 20.93
N LEU A 425 2.54 -2.84 21.48
CA LEU A 425 2.30 -2.99 22.90
C LEU A 425 3.61 -2.89 23.67
N ASN A 426 3.79 -1.80 24.38
CA ASN A 426 4.86 -1.65 25.38
C ASN A 426 4.58 -2.46 26.66
N ASN A 427 3.41 -3.07 26.81
CA ASN A 427 3.01 -3.84 27.97
C ASN A 427 2.33 -5.14 27.57
N GLN A 428 2.94 -6.27 27.86
CA GLN A 428 2.44 -7.62 27.57
C GLN A 428 1.14 -7.99 28.34
N ARG A 429 0.70 -7.15 29.29
CA ARG A 429 -0.52 -7.35 30.08
C ARG A 429 -1.75 -6.69 29.49
N ILE A 430 -1.66 -6.12 28.29
CA ILE A 430 -2.81 -5.52 27.58
C ILE A 430 -3.25 -6.52 26.50
N SER A 431 -4.54 -6.81 26.46
CA SER A 431 -5.14 -7.62 25.39
C SER A 431 -5.30 -6.76 24.14
N LEU A 432 -4.68 -7.20 23.03
CA LEU A 432 -4.88 -6.59 21.71
C LEU A 432 -6.35 -6.69 21.27
N HIS A 433 -7.05 -7.75 21.64
CA HIS A 433 -8.46 -7.93 21.31
C HIS A 433 -9.35 -6.85 21.95
N GLN A 434 -9.12 -6.54 23.23
CA GLN A 434 -9.85 -5.47 23.89
C GLN A 434 -9.54 -4.10 23.27
N LEU A 435 -8.30 -3.90 22.86
CA LEU A 435 -7.87 -2.67 22.19
C LEU A 435 -8.53 -2.54 20.82
N ASP A 436 -8.53 -3.60 20.01
CA ASP A 436 -9.21 -3.62 18.71
C ASP A 436 -10.71 -3.36 18.83
N THR A 437 -11.38 -4.01 19.78
CA THR A 437 -12.81 -3.76 20.03
C THR A 437 -13.05 -2.30 20.42
N ALA A 438 -12.15 -1.70 21.20
CA ALA A 438 -12.26 -0.28 21.56
C ALA A 438 -12.05 0.64 20.34
N TYR A 439 -11.14 0.27 19.41
CA TYR A 439 -10.95 1.00 18.15
C TYR A 439 -12.18 0.92 17.26
N ASP A 440 -12.76 -0.26 17.08
CA ASP A 440 -13.99 -0.44 16.29
C ASP A 440 -15.15 0.41 16.84
N VAL A 441 -15.35 0.42 18.17
CA VAL A 441 -16.36 1.25 18.82
C VAL A 441 -16.09 2.74 18.57
N LEU A 442 -14.81 3.18 18.68
CA LEU A 442 -14.45 4.57 18.42
C LEU A 442 -14.70 4.98 16.98
N VAL A 443 -14.42 4.11 16.02
CA VAL A 443 -14.68 4.36 14.58
C VAL A 443 -16.20 4.51 14.37
N GLN A 444 -17.01 3.59 14.90
CA GLN A 444 -18.47 3.64 14.79
C GLN A 444 -19.07 4.89 15.45
N GLU A 445 -18.63 5.24 16.66
CA GLU A 445 -19.08 6.46 17.34
C GLU A 445 -18.66 7.72 16.57
N SER A 446 -17.45 7.74 16.02
CA SER A 446 -16.96 8.86 15.21
C SER A 446 -17.82 9.04 13.96
N ARG A 447 -18.11 7.97 13.23
CA ARG A 447 -18.99 8.00 12.06
C ARG A 447 -20.41 8.44 12.42
N SER A 448 -20.96 7.93 13.53
CA SER A 448 -22.26 8.37 14.02
C SER A 448 -22.30 9.87 14.31
N ASN A 449 -21.26 10.43 14.91
CA ASN A 449 -21.19 11.86 15.19
C ASN A 449 -21.00 12.70 13.91
N ILE A 450 -20.23 12.21 12.92
CA ILE A 450 -20.13 12.84 11.59
C ILE A 450 -21.50 12.88 10.91
N THR A 451 -22.23 11.77 10.88
CA THR A 451 -23.59 11.71 10.32
C THR A 451 -24.55 12.69 11.00
N LYS A 452 -24.47 12.86 12.32
CA LYS A 452 -25.27 13.86 13.05
C LYS A 452 -24.88 15.28 12.66
N ALA A 453 -23.57 15.55 12.48
CA ALA A 453 -23.07 16.85 12.02
C ALA A 453 -23.53 17.17 10.60
N GLU A 454 -23.49 16.20 9.68
CA GLU A 454 -24.03 16.34 8.32
C GLU A 454 -25.55 16.60 8.34
N HIS A 455 -26.27 15.90 9.20
CA HIS A 455 -27.71 16.13 9.35
C HIS A 455 -28.01 17.54 9.88
N ALA A 456 -27.21 18.07 10.82
CA ALA A 456 -27.33 19.44 11.31
C ALA A 456 -27.12 20.47 10.17
N ILE A 457 -26.10 20.27 9.32
CA ILE A 457 -25.88 21.11 8.13
C ILE A 457 -27.09 21.04 7.18
N THR A 458 -27.55 19.83 6.88
CA THR A 458 -28.69 19.61 5.96
C THR A 458 -29.96 20.25 6.50
N THR A 459 -30.21 20.12 7.80
CA THR A 459 -31.36 20.73 8.46
C THR A 459 -31.30 22.26 8.40
N TYR A 460 -30.10 22.83 8.62
CA TYR A 460 -29.88 24.27 8.50
C TYR A 460 -30.13 24.79 7.07
N ILE A 461 -29.69 24.07 6.04
CA ILE A 461 -29.89 24.44 4.62
C ILE A 461 -31.37 24.37 4.22
N THR A 462 -32.11 23.37 4.71
CA THR A 462 -33.49 23.09 4.28
C THR A 462 -34.56 23.83 5.11
N ALA A 463 -34.16 24.50 6.19
CA ALA A 463 -35.07 25.24 7.05
C ALA A 463 -35.48 26.56 6.39
N ASP A 464 -36.82 26.82 6.34
CA ASP A 464 -37.34 28.11 5.85
C ASP A 464 -36.90 29.31 6.72
N ASP A 465 -36.71 29.06 8.03
CA ASP A 465 -36.14 30.02 9.02
C ASP A 465 -34.84 29.43 9.59
N ALA A 466 -33.75 29.55 8.86
CA ALA A 466 -32.44 29.04 9.27
C ALA A 466 -31.85 29.89 10.41
N HIS A 467 -31.84 29.33 11.63
CA HIS A 467 -31.21 29.95 12.79
C HIS A 467 -29.86 29.27 13.11
N LEU A 468 -28.83 30.07 13.40
CA LEU A 468 -27.48 29.56 13.75
C LEU A 468 -27.50 28.62 14.95
N SER A 469 -28.50 28.75 15.85
CA SER A 469 -28.70 27.84 17.00
C SER A 469 -28.90 26.38 16.60
N MET A 470 -29.26 26.08 15.35
CA MET A 470 -29.35 24.71 14.83
C MET A 470 -27.97 24.03 14.72
N LEU A 471 -26.90 24.83 14.74
CA LEU A 471 -25.51 24.37 14.67
C LEU A 471 -24.75 24.51 16.00
N ASP A 472 -25.43 24.83 17.11
CA ASP A 472 -24.78 25.05 18.40
C ASP A 472 -24.02 23.83 18.91
N GLU A 473 -24.50 22.62 18.65
CA GLU A 473 -23.87 21.36 19.05
C GLU A 473 -22.79 20.88 18.07
N PHE A 474 -22.73 21.46 16.85
CA PHE A 474 -21.80 21.04 15.79
C PHE A 474 -20.33 21.10 16.22
N PRO A 475 -19.80 22.20 16.80
CA PRO A 475 -18.39 22.27 17.20
C PRO A 475 -18.01 21.20 18.24
N GLU A 476 -18.93 20.89 19.18
CA GLU A 476 -18.69 19.89 20.21
C GLU A 476 -18.62 18.48 19.60
N MET A 477 -19.57 18.12 18.72
CA MET A 477 -19.55 16.85 17.99
C MET A 477 -18.24 16.66 17.22
N ILE A 478 -17.79 17.68 16.50
CA ILE A 478 -16.55 17.63 15.72
C ILE A 478 -15.31 17.54 16.62
N CYS A 479 -15.31 18.21 17.78
CA CYS A 479 -14.24 18.09 18.78
C CYS A 479 -14.15 16.68 19.36
N GLN A 480 -15.28 16.01 19.61
CA GLN A 480 -15.30 14.62 20.08
C GLN A 480 -14.67 13.69 19.05
N VAL A 481 -15.06 13.83 17.77
CA VAL A 481 -14.44 13.06 16.67
C VAL A 481 -12.94 13.37 16.56
N ALA A 482 -12.51 14.61 16.66
CA ALA A 482 -11.09 14.98 16.66
C ALA A 482 -10.32 14.31 17.81
N GLY A 483 -10.94 14.16 18.97
CA GLY A 483 -10.40 13.41 20.11
C GLY A 483 -10.22 11.92 19.78
N ALA A 484 -11.24 11.29 19.21
CA ALA A 484 -11.20 9.90 18.78
C ALA A 484 -10.12 9.67 17.70
N LEU A 485 -10.04 10.55 16.70
CA LEU A 485 -9.02 10.49 15.64
C LEU A 485 -7.58 10.57 16.17
N ARG A 486 -7.33 11.33 17.25
CA ARG A 486 -6.01 11.33 17.92
C ARG A 486 -5.71 9.98 18.57
N PHE A 487 -6.71 9.37 19.18
CA PHE A 487 -6.55 8.05 19.78
C PHE A 487 -6.35 6.96 18.73
N LEU A 488 -6.96 7.11 17.54
CA LEU A 488 -6.77 6.24 16.38
C LEU A 488 -5.44 6.49 15.65
N GLU A 489 -4.54 7.31 16.19
CA GLU A 489 -3.25 7.69 15.60
C GLU A 489 -3.37 8.38 14.23
N LEU A 490 -4.44 9.14 14.01
CA LEU A 490 -4.72 9.92 12.81
C LEU A 490 -4.59 11.43 13.07
N PRO A 491 -3.39 11.95 13.41
CA PRO A 491 -3.21 13.33 13.86
C PRO A 491 -3.55 14.37 12.78
N ALA A 492 -3.34 14.07 11.51
CA ALA A 492 -3.68 14.96 10.40
C ALA A 492 -5.19 15.22 10.33
N LEU A 493 -6.00 14.16 10.43
CA LEU A 493 -7.46 14.25 10.42
C LEU A 493 -7.99 14.92 11.68
N ALA A 494 -7.39 14.61 12.83
CA ALA A 494 -7.73 15.25 14.09
C ALA A 494 -7.48 16.77 14.05
N ASN A 495 -6.41 17.22 13.42
CA ASN A 495 -6.13 18.64 13.23
C ASN A 495 -7.13 19.29 12.27
N MET A 496 -7.49 18.62 11.18
CA MET A 496 -8.53 19.07 10.26
C MET A 496 -9.85 19.36 10.97
N PHE A 497 -10.31 18.40 11.76
CA PHE A 497 -11.57 18.54 12.53
C PHE A 497 -11.45 19.58 13.66
N SER A 498 -10.31 19.67 14.33
CA SER A 498 -10.09 20.72 15.32
C SER A 498 -10.16 22.15 14.73
N GLN A 499 -9.64 22.31 13.50
CA GLN A 499 -9.71 23.60 12.78
C GLN A 499 -11.14 23.88 12.32
N LEU A 500 -11.87 22.88 11.81
CA LEU A 500 -13.27 23.01 11.42
C LEU A 500 -14.14 23.41 12.62
N ALA A 501 -13.97 22.76 13.78
CA ALA A 501 -14.69 23.09 15.00
C ALA A 501 -14.40 24.52 15.47
N SER A 502 -13.13 24.94 15.44
CA SER A 502 -12.74 26.31 15.81
C SER A 502 -13.33 27.36 14.87
N PHE A 503 -13.34 27.09 13.57
CA PHE A 503 -13.96 27.96 12.57
C PHE A 503 -15.46 28.12 12.84
N THR A 504 -16.17 27.00 13.00
CA THR A 504 -17.63 27.04 13.25
C THR A 504 -17.95 27.72 14.57
N GLN A 505 -17.18 27.45 15.64
CA GLN A 505 -17.33 28.14 16.93
C GLN A 505 -17.16 29.66 16.82
N THR A 506 -16.23 30.10 15.97
CA THR A 506 -16.00 31.53 15.71
C THR A 506 -17.19 32.16 14.98
N CYS A 507 -17.74 31.48 13.97
CA CYS A 507 -18.92 31.94 13.24
C CYS A 507 -20.15 32.05 14.15
N LEU A 508 -20.36 31.05 15.01
CA LEU A 508 -21.46 31.05 16.00
C LEU A 508 -21.32 32.20 17.02
N SER A 509 -20.08 32.40 17.54
CA SER A 509 -19.81 33.44 18.54
C SER A 509 -20.00 34.85 17.97
N ASN A 510 -19.72 35.04 16.69
CA ASN A 510 -19.83 36.31 15.98
C ASN A 510 -21.23 36.50 15.36
N ALA A 511 -22.15 35.56 15.52
CA ALA A 511 -23.47 35.51 14.88
C ALA A 511 -23.36 35.72 13.34
N GLN A 512 -22.30 35.20 12.71
CA GLN A 512 -22.04 35.34 11.28
C GLN A 512 -22.86 34.30 10.51
N PRO A 513 -23.74 34.72 9.59
CA PRO A 513 -24.51 33.78 8.78
C PRO A 513 -23.57 32.96 7.87
N LEU A 514 -23.80 31.66 7.78
CA LEU A 514 -23.03 30.78 6.93
C LEU A 514 -23.61 30.77 5.51
N SER A 515 -22.77 31.00 4.51
CA SER A 515 -23.17 30.92 3.11
C SER A 515 -23.35 29.44 2.69
N GLU A 516 -24.11 29.21 1.64
CA GLU A 516 -24.27 27.87 1.04
C GLU A 516 -22.91 27.26 0.65
N GLN A 517 -22.02 28.08 0.13
CA GLN A 517 -20.66 27.65 -0.21
C GLN A 517 -19.84 27.25 1.03
N THR A 518 -19.96 27.99 2.13
CA THR A 518 -19.32 27.66 3.41
C THR A 518 -19.82 26.31 3.92
N LEU A 519 -21.14 26.07 3.87
CA LEU A 519 -21.76 24.81 4.29
C LEU A 519 -21.34 23.64 3.40
N SER A 520 -21.21 23.85 2.08
CA SER A 520 -20.67 22.85 1.15
C SER A 520 -19.24 22.46 1.51
N HIS A 521 -18.36 23.44 1.76
CA HIS A 521 -16.98 23.13 2.17
C HIS A 521 -16.91 22.41 3.52
N MET A 522 -17.81 22.75 4.47
CA MET A 522 -17.91 22.01 5.74
C MET A 522 -18.31 20.55 5.50
N ALA A 523 -19.29 20.31 4.64
CA ALA A 523 -19.71 18.96 4.26
C ALA A 523 -18.59 18.17 3.57
N ASP A 524 -17.82 18.79 2.66
CA ASP A 524 -16.66 18.14 2.01
C ASP A 524 -15.62 17.66 3.04
N VAL A 525 -15.35 18.47 4.07
CA VAL A 525 -14.43 18.10 5.15
C VAL A 525 -14.96 16.89 5.93
N LEU A 526 -16.25 16.88 6.27
CA LEU A 526 -16.89 15.77 6.98
C LEU A 526 -16.86 14.49 6.15
N MET A 527 -17.31 14.57 4.90
CA MET A 527 -17.35 13.44 3.98
C MET A 527 -15.97 12.82 3.72
N SER A 528 -14.93 13.65 3.60
CA SER A 528 -13.57 13.15 3.36
C SER A 528 -13.05 12.31 4.54
N VAL A 529 -13.40 12.67 5.76
CA VAL A 529 -13.02 11.93 6.97
C VAL A 529 -13.91 10.71 7.17
N ASP A 530 -15.24 10.83 6.94
CA ASP A 530 -16.13 9.67 7.02
C ASP A 530 -15.74 8.58 6.03
N TYR A 531 -15.43 8.95 4.79
CA TYR A 531 -14.95 8.00 3.77
C TYR A 531 -13.67 7.28 4.21
N ARG A 532 -12.76 7.99 4.91
CA ARG A 532 -11.56 7.35 5.47
C ARG A 532 -11.89 6.40 6.61
N LEU A 533 -12.83 6.76 7.48
CA LEU A 533 -13.29 5.90 8.59
C LEU A 533 -14.08 4.68 8.10
N ASP A 534 -14.86 4.83 7.02
CA ASP A 534 -15.54 3.72 6.35
C ASP A 534 -14.56 2.64 5.90
N GLY A 535 -13.39 3.04 5.38
CA GLY A 535 -12.33 2.11 5.01
C GLY A 535 -11.81 1.27 6.18
N PHE A 536 -11.77 1.81 7.39
CA PHE A 536 -11.40 1.04 8.59
C PHE A 536 -12.48 0.03 8.99
N GLU A 537 -13.75 0.43 8.96
CA GLU A 537 -14.88 -0.42 9.34
C GLU A 537 -15.11 -1.55 8.33
N SER A 538 -15.06 -1.22 7.04
CA SER A 538 -15.34 -2.17 5.96
C SER A 538 -14.12 -2.97 5.51
N ASN A 539 -12.92 -2.70 6.05
CA ASN A 539 -11.65 -3.24 5.60
C ASN A 539 -11.42 -3.05 4.09
N ARG A 540 -11.97 -1.97 3.52
CA ARG A 540 -11.87 -1.64 2.10
C ARG A 540 -10.72 -0.69 1.84
N PRO A 541 -10.06 -0.80 0.69
CA PRO A 541 -9.08 0.20 0.27
C PRO A 541 -9.78 1.54 0.04
N VAL A 542 -9.22 2.60 0.62
CA VAL A 542 -9.75 3.97 0.53
C VAL A 542 -8.74 4.84 -0.22
N ASN A 543 -9.23 5.57 -1.23
CA ASN A 543 -8.40 6.49 -2.00
C ASN A 543 -7.92 7.66 -1.10
N LYS A 544 -6.60 7.84 -0.97
CA LYS A 544 -5.99 8.90 -0.16
C LYS A 544 -6.32 10.30 -0.69
N ARG A 545 -6.55 10.46 -1.99
CA ARG A 545 -6.95 11.73 -2.60
C ARG A 545 -8.29 12.27 -2.09
N SER A 546 -9.14 11.42 -1.50
CA SER A 546 -10.36 11.89 -0.83
C SER A 546 -10.06 12.89 0.29
N LEU A 547 -8.91 12.73 0.96
CA LEU A 547 -8.46 13.66 2.00
C LEU A 547 -7.99 15.01 1.45
N ASP A 548 -7.45 15.02 0.23
CA ASP A 548 -7.02 16.25 -0.45
C ASP A 548 -8.21 17.18 -0.69
N VAL A 549 -9.38 16.62 -1.01
CA VAL A 549 -10.63 17.38 -1.17
C VAL A 549 -11.00 18.05 0.15
N GLY A 550 -11.02 17.31 1.26
CA GLY A 550 -11.31 17.87 2.57
C GLY A 550 -10.30 18.93 3.02
N GLN A 551 -9.00 18.72 2.77
CA GLN A 551 -7.96 19.69 3.08
C GLN A 551 -8.09 20.97 2.23
N HIS A 552 -8.41 20.84 0.95
CA HIS A 552 -8.65 21.98 0.06
C HIS A 552 -9.87 22.78 0.55
N SER A 553 -11.00 22.14 0.80
CA SER A 553 -12.21 22.77 1.30
C SER A 553 -12.00 23.46 2.65
N LEU A 554 -11.23 22.84 3.57
CA LEU A 554 -10.84 23.47 4.83
C LEU A 554 -9.98 24.73 4.60
N SER A 555 -9.04 24.68 3.68
CA SER A 555 -8.21 25.85 3.35
C SER A 555 -9.03 27.02 2.82
N GLN A 556 -10.07 26.75 2.04
CA GLN A 556 -11.03 27.77 1.57
C GLN A 556 -11.84 28.35 2.72
N LEU A 557 -12.31 27.54 3.68
CA LEU A 557 -13.01 28.00 4.88
C LEU A 557 -12.16 28.91 5.74
N LEU A 558 -10.86 28.62 5.90
CA LEU A 558 -9.95 29.41 6.74
C LEU A 558 -9.45 30.67 6.05
N ALA A 559 -9.57 30.77 4.72
CA ALA A 559 -9.23 31.96 3.94
C ALA A 559 -10.40 32.95 3.80
N ALA A 560 -11.64 32.51 4.05
CA ALA A 560 -12.86 33.32 3.95
C ALA A 560 -13.13 34.07 5.27
#